data_2b1ad350b3af35eeb6cf21d41a9b30bb
#
_entry.id   2b1ad350b3af35eeb6cf21d41a9b30bb
#
_cell.length_a   1.000
_cell.length_b   1.000
_cell.length_c   1.000
_cell.angle_alpha   90.00
_cell.angle_beta   90.00
_cell.angle_gamma   90.00
#
_symmetry.space_group_name_H-M   'P 1'
#
loop_
_entity.id
_entity.type
_entity.pdbx_description
1 polymer ?
#
loop_
_entity_poly.entity_id
_entity_poly.type
_entity_poly.pdbx_seq_one_letter_code
_entity_poly.pdbx_strand_id
1 'polypeptide(L)'
;MIRVNDLDYSYSQQDHALKGISFEVKDQEWLSILGHNGSGKSTISKLLVGILAPQKGSIYYDDIELTEKTVDKIRNRVGIVFQNPDNQFVGVNVKYDIAFGLENRCVPRSEMQKLIVEYATKVGMQDYLLREPQTLSGGQKQRVAIAGILALNTDVIILDEATSM
;
A
#
# COMPACT_ATOMS: atom_id res chain seq x y z
N MET A 1 -12.34 -7.64 7.11
CA MET A 1 -11.54 -8.87 7.44
C MET A 1 -10.77 -9.35 6.22
N ILE A 2 -9.50 -9.81 6.38
CA ILE A 2 -8.70 -10.43 5.31
C ILE A 2 -8.47 -11.88 5.68
N ARG A 3 -8.64 -12.81 4.73
CA ARG A 3 -8.29 -14.23 4.89
C ARG A 3 -7.35 -14.66 3.77
N VAL A 4 -6.29 -15.32 4.17
CA VAL A 4 -5.28 -15.92 3.27
C VAL A 4 -5.25 -17.41 3.55
N ASN A 5 -5.48 -18.23 2.52
CA ASN A 5 -5.61 -19.67 2.65
C ASN A 5 -4.58 -20.36 1.75
N ASP A 6 -3.70 -21.15 2.37
CA ASP A 6 -2.76 -22.08 1.72
C ASP A 6 -2.00 -21.48 0.53
N LEU A 7 -1.45 -20.28 0.74
CA LEU A 7 -0.87 -19.44 -0.30
C LEU A 7 0.52 -19.94 -0.70
N ASP A 8 0.70 -20.34 -1.95
CA ASP A 8 1.98 -20.68 -2.55
C ASP A 8 2.35 -19.68 -3.64
N TYR A 9 3.63 -19.28 -3.66
CA TYR A 9 4.18 -18.46 -4.73
C TYR A 9 5.67 -18.70 -4.95
N SER A 10 6.06 -18.81 -6.21
CA SER A 10 7.46 -18.96 -6.64
C SER A 10 7.77 -17.99 -7.77
N TYR A 11 8.89 -17.30 -7.69
CA TYR A 11 9.38 -16.46 -8.80
C TYR A 11 9.99 -17.30 -9.94
N SER A 12 10.53 -18.47 -9.62
CA SER A 12 11.06 -19.44 -10.55
C SER A 12 10.89 -20.86 -9.98
N GLN A 13 11.23 -21.90 -10.76
CA GLN A 13 11.17 -23.28 -10.28
C GLN A 13 12.08 -23.54 -9.07
N GLN A 14 13.12 -22.73 -8.88
CA GLN A 14 14.09 -22.88 -7.78
C GLN A 14 13.88 -21.86 -6.65
N ASP A 15 13.11 -20.80 -6.87
CA ASP A 15 12.89 -19.72 -5.91
C ASP A 15 11.46 -19.74 -5.37
N HIS A 16 11.24 -20.56 -4.37
CA HIS A 16 9.98 -20.66 -3.63
C HIS A 16 9.91 -19.57 -2.57
N ALA A 17 9.18 -18.50 -2.87
CA ALA A 17 9.02 -17.37 -1.95
C ALA A 17 8.02 -17.67 -0.83
N LEU A 18 6.93 -18.38 -1.11
CA LEU A 18 5.89 -18.72 -0.13
C LEU A 18 5.48 -20.21 -0.30
N LYS A 19 5.20 -20.88 0.83
CA LYS A 19 4.78 -22.29 0.87
C LYS A 19 3.68 -22.46 1.91
N GLY A 20 2.43 -22.66 1.47
CA GLY A 20 1.28 -22.98 2.32
C GLY A 20 0.98 -21.93 3.39
N ILE A 21 1.13 -20.65 3.09
CA ILE A 21 0.92 -19.57 4.07
C ILE A 21 -0.56 -19.32 4.26
N SER A 22 -1.02 -19.41 5.53
CA SER A 22 -2.39 -19.11 5.91
C SER A 22 -2.42 -18.19 7.12
N PHE A 23 -3.25 -17.16 7.07
CA PHE A 23 -3.52 -16.27 8.20
C PHE A 23 -4.83 -15.50 7.98
N GLU A 24 -5.32 -14.90 9.06
CA GLU A 24 -6.49 -14.04 9.05
C GLU A 24 -6.17 -12.73 9.76
N VAL A 25 -6.72 -11.63 9.23
CA VAL A 25 -6.66 -10.29 9.86
C VAL A 25 -8.08 -9.81 10.03
N LYS A 26 -8.49 -9.62 11.28
CA LYS A 26 -9.83 -9.13 11.62
C LYS A 26 -9.92 -7.60 11.44
N ASP A 27 -11.14 -7.10 11.49
CA ASP A 27 -11.35 -5.66 11.45
C ASP A 27 -10.72 -5.00 12.70
N GLN A 28 -10.06 -3.85 12.48
CA GLN A 28 -9.33 -3.11 13.51
C GLN A 28 -8.14 -3.87 14.12
N GLU A 29 -7.71 -4.95 13.51
CA GLU A 29 -6.54 -5.70 13.94
C GLU A 29 -5.26 -5.15 13.28
N TRP A 30 -4.17 -5.19 14.05
CA TRP A 30 -2.82 -4.92 13.57
C TRP A 30 -2.03 -6.22 13.50
N LEU A 31 -1.67 -6.64 12.28
CA LEU A 31 -0.84 -7.82 12.05
C LEU A 31 0.57 -7.41 11.65
N SER A 32 1.57 -7.90 12.36
CA SER A 32 2.99 -7.76 12.01
C SER A 32 3.54 -9.05 11.43
N ILE A 33 4.08 -8.98 10.21
CA ILE A 33 4.75 -10.09 9.54
C ILE A 33 6.26 -9.90 9.72
N LEU A 34 6.89 -10.77 10.48
CA LEU A 34 8.32 -10.70 10.82
C LEU A 34 9.10 -11.81 10.11
N GLY A 35 10.36 -11.55 9.76
CA GLY A 35 11.27 -12.49 9.13
C GLY A 35 12.52 -11.81 8.57
N HIS A 36 13.54 -12.60 8.27
CA HIS A 36 14.79 -12.13 7.65
C HIS A 36 14.56 -11.61 6.22
N ASN A 37 15.54 -10.90 5.66
CA ASN A 37 15.47 -10.46 4.27
C ASN A 37 15.39 -11.67 3.33
N GLY A 38 14.51 -11.59 2.33
CA GLY A 38 14.22 -12.72 1.44
C GLY A 38 13.21 -13.73 1.97
N SER A 39 12.62 -13.55 3.16
CA SER A 39 11.61 -14.49 3.72
C SER A 39 10.22 -14.38 3.09
N GLY A 40 10.01 -13.58 2.03
CA GLY A 40 8.74 -13.48 1.33
C GLY A 40 7.79 -12.37 1.83
N LYS A 41 8.19 -11.50 2.79
CA LYS A 41 7.33 -10.42 3.33
C LYS A 41 6.76 -9.52 2.22
N SER A 42 7.63 -8.95 1.38
CA SER A 42 7.19 -8.09 0.27
C SER A 42 6.45 -8.86 -0.82
N THR A 43 6.66 -10.17 -0.93
CA THR A 43 5.88 -11.04 -1.83
C THR A 43 4.45 -11.16 -1.33
N ILE A 44 4.23 -11.34 -0.01
CA ILE A 44 2.90 -11.33 0.59
C ILE A 44 2.22 -9.98 0.34
N SER A 45 2.91 -8.86 0.59
CA SER A 45 2.37 -7.52 0.35
C SER A 45 1.90 -7.34 -1.10
N LYS A 46 2.70 -7.78 -2.08
CA LYS A 46 2.35 -7.72 -3.51
C LYS A 46 1.17 -8.62 -3.89
N LEU A 47 1.06 -9.80 -3.30
CA LEU A 47 -0.06 -10.72 -3.50
C LEU A 47 -1.35 -10.14 -2.91
N LEU A 48 -1.29 -9.57 -1.71
CA LEU A 48 -2.44 -8.93 -1.06
C LEU A 48 -3.05 -7.80 -1.88
N VAL A 49 -2.27 -7.03 -2.63
CA VAL A 49 -2.80 -5.95 -3.50
C VAL A 49 -3.02 -6.39 -4.95
N GLY A 50 -2.82 -7.67 -5.26
CA GLY A 50 -3.02 -8.22 -6.60
C GLY A 50 -2.01 -7.73 -7.65
N ILE A 51 -0.80 -7.33 -7.24
CA ILE A 51 0.33 -7.09 -8.15
C ILE A 51 0.87 -8.43 -8.65
N LEU A 52 0.86 -9.44 -7.78
CA LEU A 52 1.14 -10.83 -8.10
C LEU A 52 -0.13 -11.66 -7.92
N ALA A 53 -0.29 -12.70 -8.75
CA ALA A 53 -1.35 -13.68 -8.59
C ALA A 53 -0.78 -14.93 -7.90
N PRO A 54 -1.47 -15.52 -6.90
CA PRO A 54 -1.01 -16.74 -6.25
C PRO A 54 -1.01 -17.92 -7.23
N GLN A 55 -0.03 -18.81 -7.12
CA GLN A 55 0.01 -20.05 -7.90
C GLN A 55 -0.89 -21.12 -7.28
N LYS A 56 -1.07 -21.07 -5.95
CA LYS A 56 -1.99 -21.90 -5.19
C LYS A 56 -2.55 -21.10 -4.01
N GLY A 57 -3.71 -21.50 -3.54
CA GLY A 57 -4.39 -20.82 -2.44
C GLY A 57 -5.26 -19.66 -2.90
N SER A 58 -5.77 -18.91 -1.95
CA SER A 58 -6.72 -17.82 -2.21
C SER A 58 -6.61 -16.71 -1.17
N ILE A 59 -6.98 -15.50 -1.58
CA ILE A 59 -7.01 -14.32 -0.73
C ILE A 59 -8.42 -13.74 -0.79
N TYR A 60 -9.01 -13.44 0.37
CA TYR A 60 -10.33 -12.86 0.48
C TYR A 60 -10.29 -11.55 1.26
N TYR A 61 -11.08 -10.58 0.81
CA TYR A 61 -11.43 -9.35 1.51
C TYR A 61 -12.93 -9.44 1.84
N ASP A 62 -13.25 -9.73 3.09
CA ASP A 62 -14.57 -10.18 3.53
C ASP A 62 -15.02 -11.42 2.74
N ASP A 63 -16.07 -11.30 1.93
CA ASP A 63 -16.58 -12.39 1.07
C ASP A 63 -16.10 -12.27 -0.39
N ILE A 64 -15.21 -11.30 -0.70
CA ILE A 64 -14.73 -11.05 -2.05
C ILE A 64 -13.36 -11.70 -2.23
N GLU A 65 -13.29 -12.71 -3.09
CA GLU A 65 -12.02 -13.31 -3.50
C GLU A 65 -11.23 -12.33 -4.38
N LEU A 66 -9.92 -12.21 -4.12
CA LEU A 66 -8.99 -11.44 -4.95
C LEU A 66 -8.66 -12.23 -6.23
N THR A 67 -9.20 -11.80 -7.33
CA THR A 67 -9.02 -12.37 -8.66
C THR A 67 -8.79 -11.24 -9.68
N GLU A 68 -8.44 -11.57 -10.91
CA GLU A 68 -8.32 -10.59 -11.99
C GLU A 68 -9.62 -9.76 -12.20
N LYS A 69 -10.79 -10.36 -11.93
CA LYS A 69 -12.10 -9.68 -12.09
C LYS A 69 -12.46 -8.77 -10.91
N THR A 70 -11.90 -9.00 -9.75
CA THR A 70 -12.25 -8.28 -8.52
C THR A 70 -11.15 -7.37 -8.01
N VAL A 71 -9.95 -7.44 -8.62
CA VAL A 71 -8.75 -6.72 -8.18
C VAL A 71 -8.96 -5.21 -8.07
N ASP A 72 -9.65 -4.60 -9.03
CA ASP A 72 -9.88 -3.14 -9.01
C ASP A 72 -10.81 -2.74 -7.85
N LYS A 73 -11.82 -3.56 -7.55
CA LYS A 73 -12.70 -3.34 -6.40
C LYS A 73 -11.92 -3.44 -5.09
N ILE A 74 -10.99 -4.38 -4.99
CA ILE A 74 -10.15 -4.57 -3.79
C ILE A 74 -9.12 -3.45 -3.67
N ARG A 75 -8.45 -3.03 -4.76
CA ARG A 75 -7.49 -1.92 -4.76
C ARG A 75 -8.09 -0.60 -4.29
N ASN A 76 -9.37 -0.39 -4.50
CA ASN A 76 -10.08 0.78 -3.97
C ASN A 76 -10.20 0.76 -2.43
N ARG A 77 -10.08 -0.41 -1.80
CA ARG A 77 -10.20 -0.61 -0.35
C ARG A 77 -8.85 -0.76 0.36
N VAL A 78 -7.77 -0.94 -0.39
CA VAL A 78 -6.44 -1.23 0.15
C VAL A 78 -5.45 -0.16 -0.26
N GLY A 79 -4.72 0.38 0.70
CA GLY A 79 -3.55 1.23 0.47
C GLY A 79 -2.27 0.47 0.77
N ILE A 80 -1.22 0.72 -0.01
CA ILE A 80 0.11 0.14 0.24
C ILE A 80 1.19 1.21 0.20
N VAL A 81 2.09 1.17 1.19
CA VAL A 81 3.35 1.92 1.19
C VAL A 81 4.48 0.93 1.03
N PHE A 82 5.24 1.04 -0.06
CA PHE A 82 6.37 0.15 -0.34
C PHE A 82 7.64 0.59 0.40
N GLN A 83 8.57 -0.34 0.55
CA GLN A 83 9.86 -0.16 1.19
C GLN A 83 10.66 1.02 0.61
N ASN A 84 10.68 1.15 -0.72
CA ASN A 84 11.35 2.27 -1.39
C ASN A 84 10.33 3.29 -1.88
N PRO A 85 10.15 4.42 -1.18
CA PRO A 85 9.20 5.45 -1.56
C PRO A 85 9.56 6.15 -2.87
N ASP A 86 10.83 6.14 -3.30
CA ASP A 86 11.26 6.79 -4.55
C ASP A 86 10.52 6.24 -5.79
N ASN A 87 10.17 4.97 -5.76
CA ASN A 87 9.46 4.31 -6.85
C ASN A 87 7.94 4.57 -6.84
N GLN A 88 7.43 5.28 -5.83
CA GLN A 88 5.99 5.55 -5.69
C GLN A 88 5.60 6.95 -6.14
N PHE A 89 6.57 7.89 -6.18
CA PHE A 89 6.28 9.27 -6.55
C PHE A 89 5.99 9.42 -8.04
N VAL A 90 4.85 10.03 -8.35
CA VAL A 90 4.40 10.37 -9.70
C VAL A 90 4.14 11.87 -9.86
N GLY A 91 3.90 12.58 -8.77
CA GLY A 91 3.65 14.02 -8.75
C GLY A 91 4.94 14.84 -8.92
N VAL A 92 4.85 15.96 -9.64
CA VAL A 92 5.97 16.92 -9.77
C VAL A 92 6.32 17.59 -8.44
N ASN A 93 5.41 17.60 -7.49
CA ASN A 93 5.63 18.05 -6.12
C ASN A 93 4.76 17.25 -5.14
N VAL A 94 5.03 17.40 -3.84
CA VAL A 94 4.33 16.70 -2.75
C VAL A 94 2.81 16.83 -2.84
N LYS A 95 2.31 18.04 -3.15
CA LYS A 95 0.88 18.30 -3.28
C LYS A 95 0.24 17.44 -4.37
N TYR A 96 0.85 17.36 -5.54
CA TYR A 96 0.33 16.58 -6.67
C TYR A 96 0.51 15.07 -6.44
N ASP A 97 1.51 14.69 -5.69
CA ASP A 97 1.69 13.28 -5.33
C ASP A 97 0.57 12.79 -4.40
N ILE A 98 0.25 13.54 -3.34
CA ILE A 98 -0.89 13.24 -2.46
C ILE A 98 -2.21 13.31 -3.24
N ALA A 99 -2.35 14.25 -4.21
CA ALA A 99 -3.54 14.40 -5.03
C ALA A 99 -3.77 13.21 -5.96
N PHE A 100 -2.73 12.54 -6.44
CA PHE A 100 -2.80 11.55 -7.50
C PHE A 100 -3.83 10.43 -7.22
N GLY A 101 -3.80 9.87 -6.03
CA GLY A 101 -4.77 8.84 -5.64
C GLY A 101 -6.20 9.37 -5.52
N LEU A 102 -6.37 10.62 -5.07
CA LEU A 102 -7.68 11.27 -4.96
C LEU A 102 -8.25 11.58 -6.35
N GLU A 103 -7.41 12.00 -7.30
CA GLU A 103 -7.80 12.23 -8.70
C GLU A 103 -8.29 10.93 -9.35
N ASN A 104 -7.57 9.83 -9.16
CA ASN A 104 -7.98 8.51 -9.66
C ASN A 104 -9.33 8.05 -9.10
N ARG A 105 -9.72 8.53 -7.92
CA ARG A 105 -11.04 8.30 -7.31
C ARG A 105 -12.08 9.35 -7.65
N CYS A 106 -11.77 10.26 -8.58
CA CYS A 106 -12.66 11.34 -9.00
C CYS A 106 -13.15 12.22 -7.83
N VAL A 107 -12.32 12.43 -6.79
CA VAL A 107 -12.67 13.32 -5.67
C VAL A 107 -12.79 14.76 -6.17
N PRO A 108 -13.85 15.50 -5.82
CA PRO A 108 -14.02 16.90 -6.24
C PRO A 108 -12.83 17.77 -5.82
N ARG A 109 -12.41 18.68 -6.70
CA ARG A 109 -11.22 19.52 -6.49
C ARG A 109 -11.22 20.30 -5.18
N SER A 110 -12.37 20.80 -4.77
CA SER A 110 -12.53 21.56 -3.51
C SER A 110 -12.33 20.68 -2.27
N GLU A 111 -12.75 19.44 -2.33
CA GLU A 111 -12.56 18.45 -1.26
C GLU A 111 -11.12 17.94 -1.25
N MET A 112 -10.58 17.62 -2.43
CA MET A 112 -9.19 17.19 -2.61
C MET A 112 -8.20 18.18 -1.98
N GLN A 113 -8.40 19.50 -2.19
CA GLN A 113 -7.53 20.52 -1.60
C GLN A 113 -7.54 20.48 -0.06
N LYS A 114 -8.70 20.23 0.54
CA LYS A 114 -8.82 20.10 2.01
C LYS A 114 -8.10 18.87 2.51
N LEU A 115 -8.33 17.71 1.87
CA LEU A 115 -7.71 16.43 2.23
C LEU A 115 -6.18 16.50 2.11
N ILE A 116 -5.64 17.09 1.05
CA ILE A 116 -4.19 17.25 0.87
C ILE A 116 -3.57 18.01 2.04
N VAL A 117 -4.14 19.15 2.41
CA VAL A 117 -3.63 19.98 3.52
C VAL A 117 -3.78 19.24 4.84
N GLU A 118 -4.92 18.61 5.09
CA GLU A 118 -5.20 17.87 6.30
C GLU A 118 -4.19 16.73 6.52
N TYR A 119 -4.02 15.87 5.51
CA TYR A 119 -3.13 14.71 5.66
C TYR A 119 -1.65 15.06 5.58
N ALA A 120 -1.26 16.08 4.82
CA ALA A 120 0.08 16.63 4.90
C ALA A 120 0.40 17.17 6.31
N THR A 121 -0.56 17.85 6.95
CA THR A 121 -0.42 18.37 8.33
C THR A 121 -0.29 17.22 9.33
N LYS A 122 -1.10 16.15 9.21
CA LYS A 122 -1.04 14.97 10.09
C LYS A 122 0.34 14.31 10.12
N VAL A 123 1.07 14.37 9.00
CA VAL A 123 2.42 13.78 8.90
C VAL A 123 3.54 14.83 9.00
N GLY A 124 3.24 16.09 9.29
CA GLY A 124 4.21 17.19 9.42
C GLY A 124 4.88 17.57 8.10
N MET A 125 4.16 17.51 6.99
CA MET A 125 4.64 17.83 5.65
C MET A 125 3.95 19.03 4.99
N GLN A 126 3.14 19.79 5.71
CA GLN A 126 2.39 20.94 5.20
C GLN A 126 3.27 22.02 4.56
N ASP A 127 4.47 22.26 5.10
CA ASP A 127 5.40 23.28 4.61
C ASP A 127 6.19 22.80 3.36
N TYR A 128 6.02 21.55 2.99
CA TYR A 128 6.73 20.90 1.88
C TYR A 128 5.84 20.65 0.65
N LEU A 129 4.58 21.07 0.68
CA LEU A 129 3.59 20.79 -0.38
C LEU A 129 4.04 21.18 -1.79
N LEU A 130 4.82 22.26 -1.93
CA LEU A 130 5.33 22.73 -3.21
C LEU A 130 6.73 22.22 -3.55
N ARG A 131 7.35 21.44 -2.67
CA ARG A 131 8.67 20.88 -2.93
C ARG A 131 8.61 19.66 -3.85
N GLU A 132 9.63 19.52 -4.66
CA GLU A 132 9.85 18.33 -5.49
C GLU A 132 10.20 17.14 -4.60
N PRO A 133 9.62 15.94 -4.82
CA PRO A 133 9.90 14.76 -4.03
C PRO A 133 11.38 14.38 -3.94
N GLN A 134 12.14 14.63 -5.02
CA GLN A 134 13.58 14.33 -5.07
C GLN A 134 14.41 15.14 -4.05
N THR A 135 13.93 16.30 -3.62
CA THR A 135 14.60 17.16 -2.63
C THR A 135 14.33 16.75 -1.17
N LEU A 136 13.48 15.77 -0.96
CA LEU A 136 13.10 15.29 0.37
C LEU A 136 14.06 14.21 0.87
N SER A 137 14.26 14.15 2.20
CA SER A 137 14.92 13.01 2.83
C SER A 137 14.07 11.73 2.73
N GLY A 138 14.67 10.54 2.88
CA GLY A 138 13.96 9.26 2.85
C GLY A 138 12.77 9.22 3.81
N GLY A 139 12.95 9.66 5.05
CA GLY A 139 11.84 9.73 6.03
C GLY A 139 10.77 10.76 5.68
N GLN A 140 11.11 11.87 5.00
CA GLN A 140 10.12 12.81 4.48
C GLN A 140 9.32 12.20 3.34
N LYS A 141 9.98 11.48 2.43
CA LYS A 141 9.34 10.76 1.34
C LYS A 141 8.36 9.73 1.86
N GLN A 142 8.73 8.94 2.86
CA GLN A 142 7.82 7.99 3.50
C GLN A 142 6.59 8.67 4.09
N ARG A 143 6.77 9.78 4.81
CA ARG A 143 5.64 10.54 5.36
C ARG A 143 4.69 11.04 4.28
N VAL A 144 5.21 11.50 3.13
CA VAL A 144 4.37 11.89 1.99
C VAL A 144 3.60 10.69 1.43
N ALA A 145 4.26 9.54 1.23
CA ALA A 145 3.60 8.31 0.76
C ALA A 145 2.48 7.88 1.71
N ILE A 146 2.73 7.92 3.03
CA ILE A 146 1.72 7.63 4.05
C ILE A 146 0.56 8.63 3.97
N ALA A 147 0.84 9.94 3.82
CA ALA A 147 -0.21 10.95 3.69
C ALA A 147 -1.11 10.68 2.48
N GLY A 148 -0.53 10.31 1.33
CA GLY A 148 -1.28 9.95 0.13
C GLY A 148 -2.23 8.77 0.36
N ILE A 149 -1.76 7.72 1.04
CA ILE A 149 -2.59 6.54 1.35
C ILE A 149 -3.69 6.88 2.38
N LEU A 150 -3.34 7.63 3.44
CA LEU A 150 -4.33 8.03 4.45
C LEU A 150 -5.43 8.92 3.86
N ALA A 151 -5.08 9.81 2.91
CA ALA A 151 -6.05 10.67 2.23
C ALA A 151 -7.10 9.88 1.43
N LEU A 152 -6.78 8.66 0.99
CA LEU A 152 -7.71 7.78 0.29
C LEU A 152 -8.76 7.13 1.21
N ASN A 153 -8.59 7.22 2.53
CA ASN A 153 -9.48 6.61 3.52
C ASN A 153 -9.79 5.12 3.20
N THR A 154 -8.74 4.34 2.98
CA THR A 154 -8.86 2.91 2.66
C THR A 154 -9.18 2.08 3.90
N ASP A 155 -9.87 0.94 3.72
CA ASP A 155 -10.24 0.03 4.82
C ASP A 155 -9.01 -0.70 5.39
N VAL A 156 -8.00 -0.92 4.53
CA VAL A 156 -6.77 -1.66 4.86
C VAL A 156 -5.56 -0.86 4.43
N ILE A 157 -4.54 -0.82 5.28
CA ILE A 157 -3.24 -0.23 4.98
C ILE A 157 -2.15 -1.29 5.16
N ILE A 158 -1.36 -1.50 4.11
CA ILE A 158 -0.20 -2.38 4.12
C ILE A 158 1.06 -1.51 4.14
N LEU A 159 1.93 -1.75 5.12
CA LEU A 159 3.21 -1.06 5.27
C LEU A 159 4.34 -2.07 5.05
N ASP A 160 4.99 -2.01 3.89
CA ASP A 160 6.11 -2.90 3.55
C ASP A 160 7.43 -2.20 3.93
N GLU A 161 7.92 -2.50 5.14
CA GLU A 161 9.14 -1.90 5.75
C GLU A 161 9.13 -0.35 5.78
N ALA A 162 7.97 0.27 5.79
CA ALA A 162 7.80 1.72 5.71
C ALA A 162 8.35 2.51 6.92
N THR A 163 8.94 1.86 7.91
CA THR A 163 9.49 2.47 9.13
C THR A 163 10.97 2.20 9.33
N SER A 164 11.66 1.62 8.35
CA SER A 164 13.06 1.15 8.48
C SER A 164 14.13 2.19 8.12
N MET A 165 13.75 3.48 7.92
CA MET A 165 14.69 4.59 7.61
C MET A 165 14.77 5.61 8.73
#